data_509e00111e2207abaefcafcbe99cbee2
#
_entry.id   509e00111e2207abaefcafcbe99cbee2
#
_cell.length_a   1.000
_cell.length_b   1.000
_cell.length_c   1.000
_cell.angle_alpha   90.00
_cell.angle_beta   90.00
_cell.angle_gamma   90.00
#
_symmetry.space_group_name_H-M   'P 1'
#
loop_
_entity.id
_entity.type
_entity.pdbx_description
1 polymer ?
#
loop_
_entity_poly.entity_id
_entity_poly.type
_entity_poly.pdbx_seq_one_letter_code
_entity_poly.pdbx_strand_id
1 'polypeptide(L)'
;MNILYGIVGEGLGHATRSKVTLDELCRQGHAITIVVSGRAHGLIAREYGCRPNVTIFEIHGLTLDYDNNELDLSDSILQNLKTALPGLARNIEAYREIAERRFRPDVVISDFESWAYLYGILHRRPVISIDNMQVLNRCAHSPSVTGCNSRAFRMARLAVKAKLPHARHYLITSFFFPRVRKPHTTLVPPILRDAILAARREPRDHVLVYQTAGADAGLVETLKQLPHSFRFYGRKDAAGIEGNVTFQPFSETGFVDDLRTARAVVATGGFSLMG
;
A
#
# COMPACT_ATOMS: atom_id res chain seq x y z
N MET A 1 3.15 17.65 17.64
CA MET A 1 4.05 16.49 17.88
C MET A 1 4.95 16.31 16.66
N ASN A 2 6.13 15.72 16.86
CA ASN A 2 7.01 15.29 15.79
C ASN A 2 6.71 13.83 15.46
N ILE A 3 6.38 13.53 14.22
CA ILE A 3 5.97 12.19 13.76
C ILE A 3 6.94 11.71 12.69
N LEU A 4 7.52 10.51 12.87
CA LEU A 4 8.19 9.81 11.78
C LEU A 4 7.16 8.85 11.15
N TYR A 5 6.89 9.01 9.86
CA TYR A 5 5.90 8.21 9.14
C TYR A 5 6.58 7.40 8.04
N GLY A 6 6.54 6.07 8.15
CA GLY A 6 7.10 5.15 7.16
C GLY A 6 6.04 4.59 6.22
N ILE A 7 6.31 4.63 4.92
CA ILE A 7 5.43 4.12 3.86
C ILE A 7 6.17 3.12 3.00
N VAL A 8 5.66 1.90 2.95
CA VAL A 8 6.20 0.88 2.06
C VAL A 8 5.85 1.18 0.60
N GLY A 9 6.81 0.99 -0.30
CA GLY A 9 6.73 1.40 -1.69
C GLY A 9 6.25 0.36 -2.69
N GLU A 10 5.80 -0.80 -2.24
CA GLU A 10 5.43 -1.95 -3.09
C GLU A 10 4.16 -1.75 -3.95
N GLY A 11 3.54 -0.59 -3.91
CA GLY A 11 2.36 -0.27 -4.70
C GLY A 11 1.75 1.04 -4.24
N LEU A 12 0.85 1.58 -5.06
CA LEU A 12 0.19 2.85 -4.74
C LEU A 12 -0.87 2.72 -3.64
N GLY A 13 -1.32 1.51 -3.30
CA GLY A 13 -2.34 1.29 -2.27
C GLY A 13 -1.92 1.77 -0.88
N HIS A 14 -0.67 1.51 -0.48
CA HIS A 14 -0.13 2.01 0.78
C HIS A 14 0.00 3.54 0.77
N ALA A 15 0.54 4.10 -0.31
CA ALA A 15 0.66 5.55 -0.46
C ALA A 15 -0.71 6.25 -0.44
N THR A 16 -1.69 5.73 -1.17
CA THR A 16 -3.05 6.28 -1.24
C THR A 16 -3.74 6.26 0.12
N ARG A 17 -3.60 5.17 0.89
CA ARG A 17 -4.12 5.08 2.26
C ARG A 17 -3.38 6.02 3.20
N SER A 18 -2.06 6.06 3.12
CA SER A 18 -1.24 6.94 3.95
C SER A 18 -1.54 8.41 3.71
N LYS A 19 -1.93 8.83 2.47
CA LYS A 19 -2.38 10.20 2.20
C LYS A 19 -3.51 10.62 3.13
N VAL A 20 -4.52 9.79 3.33
CA VAL A 20 -5.66 10.12 4.21
C VAL A 20 -5.18 10.38 5.64
N THR A 21 -4.31 9.51 6.16
CA THR A 21 -3.74 9.68 7.50
C THR A 21 -2.83 10.91 7.57
N LEU A 22 -1.98 11.14 6.58
CA LEU A 22 -1.07 12.28 6.51
C LEU A 22 -1.82 13.61 6.41
N ASP A 23 -2.89 13.68 5.63
CA ASP A 23 -3.72 14.88 5.51
C ASP A 23 -4.34 15.26 6.85
N GLU A 24 -4.84 14.28 7.61
CA GLU A 24 -5.37 14.52 8.94
C GLU A 24 -4.29 14.97 9.93
N LEU A 25 -3.12 14.32 9.93
CA LEU A 25 -2.00 14.71 10.79
C LEU A 25 -1.47 16.11 10.45
N CYS A 26 -1.40 16.47 9.17
CA CYS A 26 -1.05 17.82 8.72
C CYS A 26 -2.09 18.85 9.17
N ARG A 27 -3.39 18.51 9.06
CA ARG A 27 -4.50 19.37 9.49
C ARG A 27 -4.44 19.65 11.00
N GLN A 28 -3.98 18.67 11.77
CA GLN A 28 -3.76 18.80 13.22
C GLN A 28 -2.47 19.58 13.58
N GLY A 29 -1.70 20.04 12.58
CA GLY A 29 -0.51 20.85 12.80
C GLY A 29 0.72 20.08 13.30
N HIS A 30 0.79 18.77 13.03
CA HIS A 30 1.97 17.98 13.39
C HIS A 30 3.15 18.25 12.44
N ALA A 31 4.37 18.16 12.96
CA ALA A 31 5.59 18.15 12.15
C ALA A 31 5.88 16.68 11.75
N ILE A 32 5.95 16.42 10.44
CA ILE A 32 6.00 15.07 9.93
C ILE A 32 7.27 14.87 9.10
N THR A 33 8.06 13.87 9.46
CA THR A 33 9.13 13.35 8.61
C THR A 33 8.64 12.05 7.99
N ILE A 34 8.55 12.02 6.66
CA ILE A 34 8.11 10.85 5.90
C ILE A 34 9.34 10.13 5.36
N VAL A 35 9.41 8.83 5.59
CA VAL A 35 10.34 7.93 4.91
C VAL A 35 9.54 7.00 4.00
N VAL A 36 9.88 6.98 2.74
CA VAL A 36 9.09 6.27 1.73
C VAL A 36 9.99 5.63 0.68
N SER A 37 9.64 4.42 0.24
CA SER A 37 10.42 3.69 -0.76
C SER A 37 9.70 3.58 -2.10
N GLY A 38 10.44 3.25 -3.15
CA GLY A 38 9.93 2.80 -4.44
C GLY A 38 8.93 3.74 -5.12
N ARG A 39 7.90 3.16 -5.73
CA ARG A 39 6.90 3.90 -6.54
C ARG A 39 6.08 4.90 -5.73
N ALA A 40 5.93 4.68 -4.43
CA ALA A 40 5.20 5.57 -3.55
C ALA A 40 5.90 6.92 -3.37
N HIS A 41 7.24 6.98 -3.49
CA HIS A 41 8.00 8.22 -3.31
C HIS A 41 7.53 9.34 -4.25
N GLY A 42 7.42 9.07 -5.57
CA GLY A 42 6.98 10.08 -6.53
C GLY A 42 5.60 10.66 -6.23
N LEU A 43 4.66 9.84 -5.77
CA LEU A 43 3.32 10.30 -5.37
C LEU A 43 3.39 11.18 -4.11
N ILE A 44 4.08 10.72 -3.07
CA ILE A 44 4.18 11.43 -1.79
C ILE A 44 4.96 12.75 -1.95
N ALA A 45 6.05 12.75 -2.72
CA ALA A 45 6.83 13.95 -2.98
C ALA A 45 6.01 15.02 -3.72
N ARG A 46 5.21 14.63 -4.70
CA ARG A 46 4.33 15.56 -5.42
C ARG A 46 3.26 16.17 -4.52
N GLU A 47 2.67 15.39 -3.62
CA GLU A 47 1.54 15.82 -2.80
C GLU A 47 1.96 16.61 -1.55
N TYR A 48 3.13 16.29 -0.99
CA TYR A 48 3.57 16.81 0.32
C TYR A 48 4.88 17.59 0.27
N GLY A 49 5.62 17.58 -0.85
CA GLY A 49 6.94 18.19 -0.95
C GLY A 49 6.98 19.71 -0.70
N CYS A 50 5.86 20.41 -0.92
CA CYS A 50 5.75 21.86 -0.67
C CYS A 50 5.10 22.20 0.68
N ARG A 51 4.76 21.23 1.52
CA ARG A 51 4.13 21.50 2.82
C ARG A 51 5.21 21.87 3.87
N PRO A 52 5.10 23.03 4.55
CA PRO A 52 6.17 23.55 5.41
C PRO A 52 6.47 22.68 6.64
N ASN A 53 5.50 21.91 7.10
CA ASN A 53 5.62 21.01 8.24
C ASN A 53 5.95 19.55 7.86
N VAL A 54 6.27 19.30 6.58
CA VAL A 54 6.59 17.95 6.08
C VAL A 54 8.00 17.92 5.49
N THR A 55 8.77 16.91 5.86
CA THR A 55 10.05 16.58 5.24
C THR A 55 9.98 15.15 4.70
N ILE A 56 10.49 14.90 3.51
CA ILE A 56 10.42 13.61 2.85
C ILE A 56 11.81 13.08 2.55
N PHE A 57 12.06 11.82 2.89
CA PHE A 57 13.28 11.10 2.55
C PHE A 57 12.95 9.84 1.76
N GLU A 58 13.65 9.65 0.67
CA GLU A 58 13.58 8.39 -0.05
C GLU A 58 14.47 7.35 0.64
N ILE A 59 13.89 6.18 0.93
CA ILE A 59 14.59 5.03 1.48
C ILE A 59 14.53 3.85 0.51
N HIS A 60 15.42 2.89 0.73
CA HIS A 60 15.33 1.62 0.04
C HIS A 60 14.43 0.65 0.82
N GLY A 61 13.37 0.19 0.19
CA GLY A 61 12.49 -0.86 0.71
C GLY A 61 12.77 -2.22 0.05
N LEU A 62 12.20 -3.26 0.61
CA LEU A 62 12.16 -4.56 -0.07
C LEU A 62 11.27 -4.46 -1.31
N THR A 63 11.73 -5.04 -2.42
CA THR A 63 10.97 -5.13 -3.67
C THR A 63 10.40 -6.54 -3.82
N LEU A 64 9.14 -6.65 -4.18
CA LEU A 64 8.50 -7.90 -4.58
C LEU A 64 8.26 -7.86 -6.09
N ASP A 65 8.79 -8.85 -6.79
CA ASP A 65 8.58 -9.02 -8.22
C ASP A 65 7.41 -9.98 -8.46
N TYR A 66 6.61 -9.65 -9.46
CA TYR A 66 5.44 -10.42 -9.85
C TYR A 66 5.55 -10.79 -11.33
N ASP A 67 5.46 -12.07 -11.62
CA ASP A 67 5.27 -12.58 -12.97
C ASP A 67 3.82 -13.03 -13.14
N ASN A 68 3.13 -12.53 -14.19
CA ASN A 68 1.73 -12.83 -14.49
C ASN A 68 0.76 -12.71 -13.29
N ASN A 69 0.97 -11.68 -12.42
CA ASN A 69 0.26 -11.45 -11.17
C ASN A 69 0.51 -12.49 -10.06
N GLU A 70 1.45 -13.40 -10.22
CA GLU A 70 1.95 -14.28 -9.16
C GLU A 70 3.27 -13.75 -8.60
N LEU A 71 3.49 -13.94 -7.29
CA LEU A 71 4.73 -13.52 -6.63
C LEU A 71 5.89 -14.43 -7.06
N ASP A 72 6.86 -13.88 -7.79
CA ASP A 72 8.12 -14.56 -8.07
C ASP A 72 9.09 -14.37 -6.91
N LEU A 73 9.22 -15.40 -6.09
CA LEU A 73 10.13 -15.39 -4.94
C LEU A 73 11.60 -15.42 -5.35
N SER A 74 11.94 -16.07 -6.47
CA SER A 74 13.32 -16.21 -6.93
C SER A 74 13.84 -14.88 -7.45
N ASP A 75 13.08 -14.22 -8.30
CA ASP A 75 13.43 -12.92 -8.85
C ASP A 75 13.36 -11.83 -7.77
N SER A 76 12.39 -11.87 -6.87
CA SER A 76 12.33 -10.98 -5.71
C SER A 76 13.59 -11.08 -4.83
N ILE A 77 14.07 -12.29 -4.53
CA ILE A 77 15.30 -12.50 -3.75
C ILE A 77 16.52 -11.98 -4.52
N LEU A 78 16.65 -12.30 -5.79
CA LEU A 78 17.78 -11.87 -6.62
C LEU A 78 17.85 -10.35 -6.77
N GLN A 79 16.74 -9.69 -7.00
CA GLN A 79 16.64 -8.22 -7.09
C GLN A 79 16.99 -7.56 -5.75
N ASN A 80 16.45 -8.05 -4.64
CA ASN A 80 16.78 -7.51 -3.33
C ASN A 80 18.28 -7.71 -3.00
N LEU A 81 18.89 -8.81 -3.42
CA LEU A 81 20.33 -9.05 -3.24
C LEU A 81 21.20 -8.09 -4.07
N LYS A 82 20.83 -7.85 -5.34
CA LYS A 82 21.53 -6.91 -6.24
C LYS A 82 21.45 -5.46 -5.73
N THR A 83 20.33 -5.07 -5.13
CA THR A 83 20.09 -3.71 -4.65
C THR A 83 20.45 -3.51 -3.17
N ALA A 84 20.89 -4.56 -2.47
CA ALA A 84 21.16 -4.52 -1.03
C ALA A 84 22.20 -3.48 -0.64
N LEU A 85 23.36 -3.43 -1.32
CA LEU A 85 24.44 -2.49 -0.99
C LEU A 85 24.08 -1.03 -1.29
N PRO A 86 23.60 -0.68 -2.51
CA PRO A 86 23.13 0.68 -2.78
C PRO A 86 21.95 1.07 -1.89
N GLY A 87 21.06 0.14 -1.61
CA GLY A 87 19.91 0.35 -0.74
C GLY A 87 20.32 0.65 0.71
N LEU A 88 21.30 -0.07 1.21
CA LEU A 88 21.85 0.17 2.55
C LEU A 88 22.49 1.57 2.63
N ALA A 89 23.26 1.98 1.62
CA ALA A 89 23.86 3.31 1.56
C ALA A 89 22.79 4.41 1.63
N ARG A 90 21.72 4.30 0.82
CA ARG A 90 20.58 5.24 0.85
C ARG A 90 19.89 5.27 2.22
N ASN A 91 19.70 4.13 2.84
CA ASN A 91 19.09 4.03 4.17
C ASN A 91 19.94 4.68 5.27
N ILE A 92 21.27 4.57 5.16
CA ILE A 92 22.22 5.24 6.07
C ILE A 92 22.23 6.75 5.82
N GLU A 93 22.17 7.19 4.57
CA GLU A 93 22.09 8.60 4.20
C GLU A 93 20.83 9.24 4.79
N ALA A 94 19.66 8.64 4.58
CA ALA A 94 18.41 9.11 5.18
C ALA A 94 18.50 9.19 6.72
N TYR A 95 19.14 8.21 7.36
CA TYR A 95 19.37 8.23 8.80
C TYR A 95 20.24 9.42 9.24
N ARG A 96 21.36 9.66 8.52
CA ARG A 96 22.27 10.77 8.81
C ARG A 96 21.59 12.12 8.64
N GLU A 97 20.87 12.33 7.53
CA GLU A 97 20.17 13.59 7.26
C GLU A 97 19.09 13.88 8.32
N ILE A 98 18.34 12.87 8.76
CA ILE A 98 17.37 13.02 9.85
C ILE A 98 18.07 13.41 11.16
N ALA A 99 19.22 12.79 11.45
CA ALA A 99 20.01 13.08 12.64
C ALA A 99 20.62 14.50 12.59
N GLU A 100 21.15 14.93 11.44
CA GLU A 100 21.71 16.27 11.22
C GLU A 100 20.65 17.37 11.42
N ARG A 101 19.42 17.12 10.99
CA ARG A 101 18.26 18.01 11.24
C ARG A 101 17.81 18.02 12.70
N ARG A 102 18.45 17.22 13.56
CA ARG A 102 18.08 17.05 14.98
C ARG A 102 16.62 16.67 15.18
N PHE A 103 16.02 16.01 14.18
CA PHE A 103 14.63 15.58 14.29
C PHE A 103 14.52 14.44 15.30
N ARG A 104 13.66 14.65 16.28
CA ARG A 104 13.36 13.64 17.34
C ARG A 104 11.87 13.34 17.32
N PRO A 105 11.43 12.23 16.78
CA PRO A 105 10.02 11.89 16.76
C PRO A 105 9.51 11.58 18.17
N ASP A 106 8.30 12.03 18.46
CA ASP A 106 7.56 11.64 19.66
C ASP A 106 6.95 10.25 19.47
N VAL A 107 6.55 9.93 18.24
CA VAL A 107 5.95 8.67 17.83
C VAL A 107 6.40 8.32 16.40
N VAL A 108 6.49 7.03 16.13
CA VAL A 108 6.70 6.49 14.79
C VAL A 108 5.42 5.80 14.32
N ILE A 109 4.97 6.12 13.12
CA ILE A 109 3.88 5.43 12.44
C ILE A 109 4.50 4.65 11.28
N SER A 110 4.20 3.36 11.18
CA SER A 110 4.67 2.51 10.09
C SER A 110 3.48 1.94 9.33
N ASP A 111 3.35 2.32 8.06
CA ASP A 111 2.48 1.63 7.12
C ASP A 111 3.27 0.48 6.47
N PHE A 112 3.39 -0.60 7.25
CA PHE A 112 4.11 -1.84 6.90
C PHE A 112 5.58 -1.61 6.48
N GLU A 113 6.18 -0.52 6.96
CA GLU A 113 7.52 -0.09 6.58
C GLU A 113 8.53 -0.39 7.70
N SER A 114 9.59 -1.16 7.37
CA SER A 114 10.52 -1.70 8.36
C SER A 114 11.59 -0.71 8.80
N TRP A 115 12.04 0.20 7.94
CA TRP A 115 13.07 1.17 8.30
C TRP A 115 12.59 2.13 9.40
N ALA A 116 11.39 2.69 9.23
CA ALA A 116 10.77 3.55 10.25
C ALA A 116 10.55 2.78 11.56
N TYR A 117 10.10 1.52 11.47
CA TYR A 117 9.96 0.66 12.65
C TYR A 117 11.31 0.50 13.38
N LEU A 118 12.38 0.15 12.66
CA LEU A 118 13.72 -0.03 13.25
C LEU A 118 14.25 1.26 13.85
N TYR A 119 14.02 2.41 13.18
CA TYR A 119 14.35 3.73 13.72
C TYR A 119 13.65 3.95 15.07
N GLY A 120 12.35 3.66 15.15
CA GLY A 120 11.58 3.79 16.39
C GLY A 120 12.14 2.93 17.52
N ILE A 121 12.45 1.67 17.25
CA ILE A 121 13.06 0.76 18.24
C ILE A 121 14.43 1.24 18.69
N LEU A 122 15.30 1.63 17.76
CA LEU A 122 16.65 2.11 18.04
C LEU A 122 16.61 3.36 18.95
N HIS A 123 15.68 4.27 18.69
CA HIS A 123 15.52 5.51 19.45
C HIS A 123 14.52 5.41 20.62
N ARG A 124 14.06 4.19 20.96
CA ARG A 124 13.10 3.93 22.04
C ARG A 124 11.82 4.78 21.94
N ARG A 125 11.33 4.97 20.71
CA ARG A 125 10.08 5.67 20.43
C ARG A 125 8.93 4.69 20.27
N PRO A 126 7.72 5.04 20.73
CA PRO A 126 6.56 4.18 20.49
C PRO A 126 6.30 4.06 19.01
N VAL A 127 6.10 2.82 18.53
CA VAL A 127 5.77 2.53 17.13
C VAL A 127 4.31 2.10 17.04
N ILE A 128 3.57 2.73 16.14
CA ILE A 128 2.20 2.36 15.77
C ILE A 128 2.25 1.80 14.35
N SER A 129 1.81 0.55 14.18
CA SER A 129 1.64 -0.07 12.86
C SER A 129 0.24 0.26 12.34
N ILE A 130 0.13 0.73 11.10
CA ILE A 130 -1.15 0.94 10.40
C ILE A 130 -1.08 0.20 9.08
N ASP A 131 -1.63 -1.01 9.02
CA ASP A 131 -1.61 -1.83 7.82
C ASP A 131 -2.74 -2.90 7.85
N ASN A 132 -2.94 -3.56 6.72
CA ASN A 132 -3.87 -4.69 6.62
C ASN A 132 -3.18 -6.05 6.76
N MET A 133 -1.87 -6.14 6.56
CA MET A 133 -1.13 -7.41 6.51
C MET A 133 -1.07 -8.08 7.89
N GLN A 134 -1.04 -7.31 8.97
CA GLN A 134 -0.98 -7.83 10.33
C GLN A 134 -2.22 -8.65 10.71
N VAL A 135 -3.30 -8.64 9.94
CA VAL A 135 -4.43 -9.54 10.13
C VAL A 135 -3.97 -11.00 10.12
N LEU A 136 -3.04 -11.37 9.23
CA LEU A 136 -2.47 -12.73 9.13
C LEU A 136 -1.80 -13.19 10.42
N ASN A 137 -1.12 -12.27 11.10
CA ASN A 137 -0.33 -12.57 12.29
C ASN A 137 -1.13 -12.44 13.60
N ARG A 138 -2.10 -11.51 13.65
CA ARG A 138 -2.70 -11.07 14.92
C ARG A 138 -4.14 -11.53 15.13
N CYS A 139 -4.78 -12.06 14.08
CA CYS A 139 -6.16 -12.51 14.12
C CYS A 139 -6.30 -14.04 13.97
N ALA A 140 -7.47 -14.54 14.30
CA ALA A 140 -7.85 -15.92 14.06
C ALA A 140 -8.35 -16.08 12.63
N HIS A 141 -8.01 -17.19 12.00
CA HIS A 141 -8.47 -17.54 10.66
C HIS A 141 -9.08 -18.95 10.68
N SER A 142 -10.18 -19.14 9.93
CA SER A 142 -10.76 -20.46 9.79
C SER A 142 -9.90 -21.36 8.90
N PRO A 143 -9.87 -22.68 9.13
CA PRO A 143 -9.17 -23.61 8.24
C PRO A 143 -9.63 -23.54 6.78
N SER A 144 -10.91 -23.24 6.54
CA SER A 144 -11.46 -23.09 5.18
C SER A 144 -10.81 -21.92 4.41
N VAL A 145 -10.42 -20.84 5.09
CA VAL A 145 -9.74 -19.67 4.48
C VAL A 145 -8.25 -19.93 4.30
N THR A 146 -7.63 -20.66 5.23
CA THR A 146 -6.17 -20.86 5.25
C THR A 146 -5.72 -22.15 4.56
N GLY A 147 -6.61 -22.87 3.87
CA GLY A 147 -6.29 -24.17 3.27
C GLY A 147 -5.76 -25.16 4.31
N CYS A 148 -6.41 -25.28 5.46
CA CYS A 148 -5.96 -26.07 6.60
C CYS A 148 -4.56 -25.71 7.10
N ASN A 149 -4.23 -24.42 7.11
CA ASN A 149 -2.92 -23.89 7.53
C ASN A 149 -1.78 -24.29 6.59
N SER A 150 -2.00 -24.08 5.31
CA SER A 150 -1.05 -24.39 4.24
C SER A 150 0.36 -23.83 4.53
N ARG A 151 1.36 -24.42 3.89
CA ARG A 151 2.76 -23.93 3.98
C ARG A 151 2.87 -22.47 3.58
N ALA A 152 2.17 -22.05 2.52
CA ALA A 152 2.15 -20.66 2.04
C ALA A 152 1.62 -19.70 3.10
N PHE A 153 0.49 -20.03 3.76
CA PHE A 153 -0.06 -19.22 4.85
C PHE A 153 0.91 -19.09 6.02
N ARG A 154 1.57 -20.19 6.43
CA ARG A 154 2.55 -20.15 7.52
C ARG A 154 3.75 -19.26 7.19
N MET A 155 4.25 -19.34 5.95
CA MET A 155 5.37 -18.51 5.48
C MET A 155 4.98 -17.04 5.44
N ALA A 156 3.84 -16.69 4.85
CA ALA A 156 3.31 -15.33 4.82
C ALA A 156 3.13 -14.76 6.24
N ARG A 157 2.55 -15.53 7.15
CA ARG A 157 2.40 -15.15 8.55
C ARG A 157 3.73 -14.91 9.25
N LEU A 158 4.75 -15.74 8.98
CA LEU A 158 6.08 -15.56 9.54
C LEU A 158 6.75 -14.29 9.02
N ALA A 159 6.68 -14.02 7.73
CA ALA A 159 7.21 -12.81 7.10
C ALA A 159 6.56 -11.55 7.68
N VAL A 160 5.22 -11.51 7.77
CA VAL A 160 4.48 -10.40 8.37
C VAL A 160 4.86 -10.19 9.85
N LYS A 161 5.02 -11.29 10.61
CA LYS A 161 5.46 -11.23 12.02
C LYS A 161 6.87 -10.65 12.13
N ALA A 162 7.79 -11.06 11.27
CA ALA A 162 9.19 -10.64 11.31
C ALA A 162 9.38 -9.17 10.93
N LYS A 163 8.51 -8.63 10.06
CA LYS A 163 8.64 -7.26 9.54
C LYS A 163 8.40 -6.17 10.60
N LEU A 164 7.46 -6.37 11.54
CA LEU A 164 7.09 -5.41 12.59
C LEU A 164 6.77 -6.16 13.90
N PRO A 165 7.76 -6.74 14.59
CA PRO A 165 7.49 -7.72 15.66
C PRO A 165 6.92 -7.13 16.96
N HIS A 166 7.32 -5.94 17.38
CA HIS A 166 7.07 -5.37 18.70
C HIS A 166 6.58 -3.92 18.66
N ALA A 167 5.68 -3.58 17.71
CA ALA A 167 5.05 -2.27 17.73
C ALA A 167 4.21 -2.09 19.01
N ARG A 168 4.16 -0.86 19.50
CA ARG A 168 3.38 -0.48 20.69
C ARG A 168 1.89 -0.76 20.50
N HIS A 169 1.39 -0.55 19.29
CA HIS A 169 0.01 -0.83 18.90
C HIS A 169 -0.08 -1.15 17.42
N TYR A 170 -1.07 -1.97 17.05
CA TYR A 170 -1.35 -2.36 15.68
C TYR A 170 -2.79 -1.96 15.34
N LEU A 171 -2.95 -0.97 14.48
CA LEU A 171 -4.20 -0.59 13.85
C LEU A 171 -4.31 -1.35 12.53
N ILE A 172 -5.14 -2.37 12.50
CA ILE A 172 -5.29 -3.23 11.32
C ILE A 172 -6.51 -2.77 10.54
N THR A 173 -6.28 -2.20 9.35
CA THR A 173 -7.38 -1.83 8.46
C THR A 173 -7.96 -3.09 7.83
N SER A 174 -9.28 -3.27 7.92
CA SER A 174 -9.93 -4.48 7.43
C SER A 174 -11.39 -4.22 7.02
N PHE A 175 -11.83 -4.83 5.92
CA PHE A 175 -13.24 -4.89 5.52
C PHE A 175 -13.98 -6.11 6.09
N PHE A 176 -13.29 -6.94 6.87
CA PHE A 176 -13.85 -8.02 7.68
C PHE A 176 -13.23 -8.02 9.07
N PHE A 177 -13.94 -8.50 10.08
CA PHE A 177 -13.55 -8.34 11.48
C PHE A 177 -13.35 -9.69 12.16
N PRO A 178 -12.24 -10.40 11.90
CA PRO A 178 -11.94 -11.66 12.54
C PRO A 178 -11.58 -11.45 14.02
N ARG A 179 -11.73 -12.49 14.84
CA ARG A 179 -11.38 -12.41 16.25
C ARG A 179 -9.90 -12.10 16.46
N VAL A 180 -9.61 -11.02 17.16
CA VAL A 180 -8.25 -10.65 17.56
C VAL A 180 -7.69 -11.67 18.55
N ARG A 181 -6.45 -12.10 18.36
CA ARG A 181 -5.76 -13.10 19.20
C ARG A 181 -4.60 -12.52 20.01
N LYS A 182 -4.08 -11.37 19.65
CA LYS A 182 -2.91 -10.77 20.29
C LYS A 182 -3.24 -9.40 20.87
N PRO A 183 -2.69 -9.06 22.06
CA PRO A 183 -2.90 -7.76 22.70
C PRO A 183 -2.36 -6.61 21.82
N HIS A 184 -2.70 -5.38 22.18
CA HIS A 184 -2.29 -4.17 21.45
C HIS A 184 -2.70 -4.19 19.97
N THR A 185 -3.90 -4.66 19.69
CA THR A 185 -4.43 -4.81 18.33
C THR A 185 -5.85 -4.29 18.27
N THR A 186 -6.10 -3.38 17.35
CA THR A 186 -7.43 -2.86 17.04
C THR A 186 -7.71 -3.05 15.55
N LEU A 187 -8.85 -3.63 15.21
CA LEU A 187 -9.36 -3.66 13.85
C LEU A 187 -10.11 -2.36 13.59
N VAL A 188 -9.80 -1.73 12.48
CA VAL A 188 -10.47 -0.51 12.02
C VAL A 188 -11.00 -0.72 10.60
N PRO A 189 -12.06 0.00 10.18
CA PRO A 189 -12.51 -0.03 8.80
C PRO A 189 -11.42 0.37 7.80
N PRO A 190 -11.56 0.05 6.50
CA PRO A 190 -10.68 0.55 5.47
C PRO A 190 -10.54 2.06 5.52
N ILE A 191 -9.31 2.56 5.39
CA ILE A 191 -9.02 3.98 5.31
C ILE A 191 -9.27 4.40 3.87
N LEU A 192 -10.37 5.10 3.64
CA LEU A 192 -10.83 5.53 2.32
C LEU A 192 -10.70 7.05 2.17
N ARG A 193 -10.42 7.49 0.94
CA ARG A 193 -10.36 8.91 0.59
C ARG A 193 -11.74 9.54 0.64
N ASP A 194 -11.84 10.81 1.00
CA ASP A 194 -13.09 11.56 1.04
C ASP A 194 -13.84 11.51 -0.30
N ALA A 195 -13.12 11.53 -1.42
CA ALA A 195 -13.70 11.40 -2.75
C ALA A 195 -14.45 10.06 -2.95
N ILE A 196 -13.98 8.97 -2.32
CA ILE A 196 -14.68 7.68 -2.35
C ILE A 196 -15.90 7.71 -1.42
N LEU A 197 -15.73 8.25 -0.21
CA LEU A 197 -16.82 8.32 0.78
C LEU A 197 -17.98 9.23 0.32
N ALA A 198 -17.66 10.29 -0.42
CA ALA A 198 -18.64 11.21 -0.99
C ALA A 198 -19.25 10.72 -2.32
N ALA A 199 -18.66 9.71 -2.96
CA ALA A 199 -19.10 9.23 -4.26
C ALA A 199 -20.49 8.56 -4.18
N ARG A 200 -21.42 9.04 -5.01
CA ARG A 200 -22.73 8.38 -5.18
C ARG A 200 -22.66 7.42 -6.35
N ARG A 201 -23.12 6.21 -6.14
CA ARG A 201 -23.19 5.19 -7.18
C ARG A 201 -24.26 5.55 -8.22
N GLU A 202 -23.84 5.65 -9.47
CA GLU A 202 -24.67 5.93 -10.64
C GLU A 202 -24.32 4.95 -11.78
N PRO A 203 -24.75 3.68 -11.72
CA PRO A 203 -24.33 2.65 -12.67
C PRO A 203 -24.67 3.01 -14.12
N ARG A 204 -23.67 2.89 -15.00
CA ARG A 204 -23.77 2.96 -16.46
C ARG A 204 -23.41 1.59 -17.07
N ASP A 205 -23.27 1.50 -18.38
CA ASP A 205 -23.13 0.22 -19.09
C ASP A 205 -21.69 -0.36 -19.14
N HIS A 206 -20.70 0.30 -18.50
CA HIS A 206 -19.33 -0.20 -18.53
C HIS A 206 -18.97 -1.07 -17.33
N VAL A 207 -18.04 -1.98 -17.56
CA VAL A 207 -17.36 -2.76 -16.52
C VAL A 207 -15.98 -2.14 -16.28
N LEU A 208 -15.65 -1.82 -15.03
CA LEU A 208 -14.31 -1.39 -14.65
C LEU A 208 -13.41 -2.62 -14.51
N VAL A 209 -12.24 -2.60 -15.15
CA VAL A 209 -11.20 -3.64 -14.99
C VAL A 209 -9.95 -3.00 -14.41
N TYR A 210 -9.41 -3.59 -13.33
CA TYR A 210 -8.19 -3.10 -12.70
C TYR A 210 -7.19 -4.23 -12.44
N GLN A 211 -5.99 -4.09 -12.98
CA GLN A 211 -4.85 -4.98 -12.71
C GLN A 211 -3.63 -4.18 -12.22
N THR A 212 -2.95 -4.68 -11.18
CA THR A 212 -1.80 -3.99 -10.57
C THR A 212 -0.50 -4.20 -11.35
N ALA A 213 -0.29 -5.38 -11.94
CA ALA A 213 0.96 -5.79 -12.59
C ALA A 213 1.01 -5.53 -14.10
N GLY A 214 0.01 -4.84 -14.64
CA GLY A 214 -0.12 -4.59 -16.09
C GLY A 214 -1.27 -5.38 -16.70
N ALA A 215 -1.59 -5.08 -17.96
CA ALA A 215 -2.65 -5.77 -18.69
C ALA A 215 -2.15 -7.18 -19.11
N ASP A 216 -2.85 -8.21 -18.63
CA ASP A 216 -2.68 -9.56 -19.16
C ASP A 216 -3.32 -9.64 -20.55
N ALA A 217 -2.53 -10.02 -21.56
CA ALA A 217 -2.99 -10.13 -22.94
C ALA A 217 -4.13 -11.15 -23.09
N GLY A 218 -4.07 -12.26 -22.36
CA GLY A 218 -5.13 -13.28 -22.38
C GLY A 218 -6.45 -12.76 -21.83
N LEU A 219 -6.40 -11.95 -20.75
CA LEU A 219 -7.59 -11.31 -20.22
C LEU A 219 -8.17 -10.30 -21.22
N VAL A 220 -7.33 -9.46 -21.84
CA VAL A 220 -7.78 -8.46 -22.83
C VAL A 220 -8.48 -9.12 -24.00
N GLU A 221 -7.91 -10.20 -24.57
CA GLU A 221 -8.54 -10.96 -25.66
C GLU A 221 -9.87 -11.60 -25.23
N THR A 222 -9.97 -12.07 -24.00
CA THR A 222 -11.23 -12.60 -23.44
C THR A 222 -12.29 -11.49 -23.32
N LEU A 223 -11.91 -10.31 -22.84
CA LEU A 223 -12.83 -9.17 -22.70
C LEU A 223 -13.36 -8.70 -24.05
N LYS A 224 -12.54 -8.72 -25.10
CA LYS A 224 -12.97 -8.35 -26.47
C LYS A 224 -14.09 -9.22 -27.03
N GLN A 225 -14.21 -10.46 -26.55
CA GLN A 225 -15.25 -11.41 -26.98
C GLN A 225 -16.60 -11.21 -26.26
N LEU A 226 -16.64 -10.39 -25.22
CA LEU A 226 -17.83 -10.16 -24.40
C LEU A 226 -18.64 -8.95 -24.91
N PRO A 227 -19.98 -8.99 -24.85
CA PRO A 227 -20.85 -7.94 -25.35
C PRO A 227 -20.98 -6.76 -24.36
N HIS A 228 -19.86 -6.31 -23.77
CA HIS A 228 -19.81 -5.24 -22.78
C HIS A 228 -18.73 -4.22 -23.12
N SER A 229 -18.87 -3.00 -22.65
CA SER A 229 -17.87 -1.95 -22.71
C SER A 229 -16.97 -2.07 -21.46
N PHE A 230 -15.65 -2.02 -21.63
CA PHE A 230 -14.69 -2.15 -20.54
C PHE A 230 -13.82 -0.90 -20.42
N ARG A 231 -13.62 -0.42 -19.20
CA ARG A 231 -12.64 0.61 -18.85
C ARG A 231 -11.53 -0.05 -18.05
N PHE A 232 -10.33 -0.14 -18.66
CA PHE A 232 -9.22 -0.92 -18.14
C PHE A 232 -8.15 0.00 -17.55
N TYR A 233 -7.82 -0.21 -16.28
CA TYR A 233 -6.74 0.47 -15.55
C TYR A 233 -5.62 -0.50 -15.20
N GLY A 234 -4.34 -0.03 -15.28
CA GLY A 234 -3.16 -0.81 -14.90
C GLY A 234 -2.21 -1.12 -16.06
N ARG A 235 -2.55 -0.76 -17.29
CA ARG A 235 -1.59 -0.82 -18.43
C ARG A 235 -0.52 0.26 -18.24
N LYS A 236 0.75 -0.10 -18.44
CA LYS A 236 1.88 0.84 -18.30
C LYS A 236 1.96 1.83 -19.46
N ASP A 237 1.51 1.42 -20.63
CA ASP A 237 1.57 2.20 -21.87
C ASP A 237 0.24 2.91 -22.09
N ALA A 238 0.33 4.07 -22.73
CA ALA A 238 -0.68 5.09 -22.91
C ALA A 238 -2.14 4.60 -23.08
N ALA A 239 -3.06 5.54 -22.81
CA ALA A 239 -4.48 5.43 -23.16
C ALA A 239 -4.68 4.93 -24.59
N GLY A 240 -5.65 4.07 -24.80
CA GLY A 240 -5.96 3.52 -26.12
C GLY A 240 -7.28 2.79 -26.14
N ILE A 241 -7.78 2.47 -27.32
CA ILE A 241 -9.01 1.71 -27.50
C ILE A 241 -8.69 0.48 -28.33
N GLU A 242 -9.04 -0.70 -27.83
CA GLU A 242 -8.94 -1.95 -28.54
C GLU A 242 -10.31 -2.65 -28.53
N GLY A 243 -11.05 -2.52 -29.61
CA GLY A 243 -12.42 -3.04 -29.70
C GLY A 243 -13.34 -2.38 -28.67
N ASN A 244 -13.90 -3.18 -27.77
CA ASN A 244 -14.77 -2.74 -26.67
C ASN A 244 -14.02 -2.43 -25.36
N VAL A 245 -12.67 -2.47 -25.38
CA VAL A 245 -11.81 -2.19 -24.22
C VAL A 245 -11.16 -0.83 -24.38
N THR A 246 -11.43 0.10 -23.47
CA THR A 246 -10.79 1.41 -23.39
C THR A 246 -9.76 1.40 -22.26
N PHE A 247 -8.49 1.53 -22.60
CA PHE A 247 -7.39 1.64 -21.63
C PHE A 247 -7.33 3.07 -21.09
N GLN A 248 -7.40 3.19 -19.78
CA GLN A 248 -7.41 4.47 -19.08
C GLN A 248 -6.02 4.78 -18.51
N PRO A 249 -5.54 6.03 -18.65
CA PRO A 249 -4.34 6.47 -17.95
C PRO A 249 -4.62 6.51 -16.45
N PHE A 250 -3.57 6.43 -15.64
CA PHE A 250 -3.73 6.59 -14.20
C PHE A 250 -4.21 8.01 -13.88
N SER A 251 -5.41 8.09 -13.30
CA SER A 251 -6.02 9.32 -12.82
C SER A 251 -6.83 9.01 -11.57
N GLU A 252 -6.52 9.67 -10.45
CA GLU A 252 -7.25 9.43 -9.20
C GLU A 252 -8.73 9.80 -9.32
N THR A 253 -9.03 10.94 -9.93
CA THR A 253 -10.42 11.41 -10.12
C THR A 253 -11.15 10.60 -11.18
N GLY A 254 -10.51 10.33 -12.32
CA GLY A 254 -11.07 9.50 -13.39
C GLY A 254 -11.37 8.07 -12.91
N PHE A 255 -10.48 7.48 -12.11
CA PHE A 255 -10.71 6.15 -11.55
C PHE A 255 -11.93 6.13 -10.62
N VAL A 256 -12.08 7.14 -9.75
CA VAL A 256 -13.25 7.24 -8.85
C VAL A 256 -14.54 7.44 -9.64
N ASP A 257 -14.53 8.26 -10.69
CA ASP A 257 -15.69 8.48 -11.55
C ASP A 257 -16.09 7.19 -12.29
N ASP A 258 -15.11 6.49 -12.86
CA ASP A 258 -15.35 5.22 -13.53
C ASP A 258 -15.82 4.12 -12.56
N LEU A 259 -15.29 4.10 -11.33
CA LEU A 259 -15.70 3.15 -10.30
C LEU A 259 -17.15 3.39 -9.85
N ARG A 260 -17.54 4.64 -9.55
CA ARG A 260 -18.90 4.97 -9.10
C ARG A 260 -19.96 4.74 -10.19
N THR A 261 -19.53 4.80 -11.46
CA THR A 261 -20.41 4.62 -12.61
C THR A 261 -20.33 3.22 -13.24
N ALA A 262 -19.44 2.34 -12.77
CA ALA A 262 -19.34 0.98 -13.28
C ALA A 262 -20.56 0.13 -12.90
N ARG A 263 -21.07 -0.68 -13.85
CA ARG A 263 -22.09 -1.70 -13.53
C ARG A 263 -21.50 -2.87 -12.76
N ALA A 264 -20.24 -3.21 -13.01
CA ALA A 264 -19.47 -4.27 -12.33
C ALA A 264 -17.98 -3.92 -12.31
N VAL A 265 -17.23 -4.60 -11.44
CA VAL A 265 -15.78 -4.44 -11.30
C VAL A 265 -15.10 -5.81 -11.39
N VAL A 266 -14.05 -5.89 -12.21
CA VAL A 266 -13.15 -7.03 -12.30
C VAL A 266 -11.78 -6.58 -11.80
N ALA A 267 -11.25 -7.21 -10.78
CA ALA A 267 -9.99 -6.78 -10.17
C ALA A 267 -9.19 -7.93 -9.56
N THR A 268 -7.89 -7.70 -9.39
CA THR A 268 -6.96 -8.65 -8.77
C THR A 268 -7.05 -8.72 -7.23
N GLY A 269 -8.11 -8.18 -6.62
CA GLY A 269 -8.36 -8.32 -5.19
C GLY A 269 -7.45 -7.49 -4.26
N GLY A 270 -6.87 -6.41 -4.77
CA GLY A 270 -6.07 -5.48 -3.95
C GLY A 270 -6.90 -4.87 -2.82
N PHE A 271 -6.35 -4.84 -1.61
CA PHE A 271 -7.07 -4.39 -0.40
C PHE A 271 -7.73 -3.01 -0.56
N SER A 272 -7.01 -2.04 -1.12
CA SER A 272 -7.52 -0.67 -1.29
C SER A 272 -8.67 -0.53 -2.29
N LEU A 273 -8.87 -1.53 -3.14
CA LEU A 273 -9.99 -1.57 -4.09
C LEU A 273 -11.19 -2.32 -3.52
N MET A 274 -10.93 -3.32 -2.66
CA MET A 274 -11.98 -4.13 -2.03
C MET A 274 -12.65 -3.42 -0.84
N GLY A 275 -11.97 -2.45 -0.23
CA GLY A 275 -12.50 -1.62 0.85
C GLY A 275 -13.44 -0.55 0.37
#